data_71bc8cb2c3ce8a26b21a48341f1ed64c
#
_entry.id   71bc8cb2c3ce8a26b21a48341f1ed64c
#
_cell.length_a   1.000
_cell.length_b   1.000
_cell.length_c   1.000
_cell.angle_alpha   90.00
_cell.angle_beta   90.00
_cell.angle_gamma   90.00
#
_symmetry.space_group_name_H-M   'P 1'
#
loop_
_entity.id
_entity.type
_entity.pdbx_description
1 polymer ?
#
loop_
_entity_poly.entity_id
_entity_poly.type
_entity_poly.pdbx_seq_one_letter_code
_entity_poly.pdbx_strand_id
1 'polypeptide(L)'
;MVQKKKPEVREAILAAAYDLFRERGYTLSTIGAIARAADISAANIYVYFDSKLDILLELYEPWLMERIEALHARVRGLSDHDARVRTLLTTLWHDLPAAENGFAANLVQALATAPHDDARIRELSHRAEARIAEILEETLPEERRHIAGDGALARLLAAATDGFSVNHADDGAARLTRATVDVVADLMLGRPG
;
A
#
# COMPACT_ATOMS: atom_id res chain seq x y z
N MET A 1 -11.39 -28.35 -24.11
CA MET A 1 -11.74 -26.99 -24.56
C MET A 1 -11.13 -26.00 -23.55
N VAL A 2 -10.21 -25.15 -23.99
CA VAL A 2 -9.70 -24.07 -23.12
C VAL A 2 -10.80 -23.01 -23.02
N GLN A 3 -11.35 -22.81 -21.84
CA GLN A 3 -12.38 -21.79 -21.60
C GLN A 3 -11.75 -20.40 -21.84
N LYS A 4 -12.24 -19.68 -22.85
CA LYS A 4 -11.73 -18.33 -23.16
C LYS A 4 -12.09 -17.40 -21.99
N LYS A 5 -11.09 -16.85 -21.32
CA LYS A 5 -11.30 -15.87 -20.23
C LYS A 5 -12.08 -14.66 -20.77
N LYS A 6 -13.20 -14.33 -20.14
CA LYS A 6 -14.04 -13.20 -20.52
C LYS A 6 -13.71 -12.01 -19.63
N PRO A 7 -13.32 -10.85 -20.19
CA PRO A 7 -13.00 -9.65 -19.40
C PRO A 7 -14.11 -9.25 -18.42
N GLU A 8 -15.36 -9.34 -18.86
CA GLU A 8 -16.54 -8.93 -18.04
C GLU A 8 -16.68 -9.78 -16.77
N VAL A 9 -16.35 -11.08 -16.85
CA VAL A 9 -16.38 -11.96 -15.67
C VAL A 9 -15.26 -11.61 -14.71
N ARG A 10 -14.06 -11.28 -15.22
CA ARG A 10 -12.93 -10.85 -14.40
C ARG A 10 -13.26 -9.55 -13.65
N GLU A 11 -13.83 -8.59 -14.34
CA GLU A 11 -14.25 -7.32 -13.74
C GLU A 11 -15.34 -7.52 -12.69
N ALA A 12 -16.32 -8.40 -12.93
CA ALA A 12 -17.35 -8.74 -11.94
C ALA A 12 -16.75 -9.36 -10.67
N ILE A 13 -15.73 -10.23 -10.80
CA ILE A 13 -15.00 -10.81 -9.66
C ILE A 13 -14.31 -9.71 -8.86
N LEU A 14 -13.58 -8.81 -9.55
CA LEU A 14 -12.85 -7.72 -8.90
C LEU A 14 -13.80 -6.75 -8.19
N ALA A 15 -14.92 -6.37 -8.81
CA ALA A 15 -15.93 -5.50 -8.19
C ALA A 15 -16.54 -6.15 -6.94
N ALA A 16 -16.95 -7.42 -7.03
CA ALA A 16 -17.49 -8.17 -5.90
C ALA A 16 -16.48 -8.32 -4.75
N ALA A 17 -15.21 -8.58 -5.08
CA ALA A 17 -14.14 -8.69 -4.10
C ALA A 17 -13.85 -7.34 -3.43
N TYR A 18 -13.80 -6.25 -4.19
CA TYR A 18 -13.60 -4.91 -3.67
C TYR A 18 -14.65 -4.56 -2.61
N ASP A 19 -15.94 -4.76 -2.91
CA ASP A 19 -17.02 -4.46 -1.97
C ASP A 19 -16.92 -5.31 -0.71
N LEU A 20 -16.66 -6.62 -0.84
CA LEU A 20 -16.51 -7.52 0.31
C LEU A 20 -15.27 -7.19 1.16
N PHE A 21 -14.14 -6.88 0.55
CA PHE A 21 -12.93 -6.50 1.29
C PHE A 21 -13.15 -5.18 2.04
N ARG A 22 -13.85 -4.22 1.45
CA ARG A 22 -14.19 -2.96 2.11
C ARG A 22 -15.17 -3.14 3.27
N GLU A 23 -16.19 -4.00 3.13
CA GLU A 23 -17.23 -4.18 4.13
C GLU A 23 -16.80 -5.08 5.30
N ARG A 24 -16.01 -6.14 5.04
CA ARG A 24 -15.75 -7.23 5.98
C ARG A 24 -14.27 -7.48 6.23
N GLY A 25 -13.40 -6.82 5.50
CA GLY A 25 -11.97 -7.09 5.52
C GLY A 25 -11.58 -8.36 4.75
N TYR A 26 -10.28 -8.50 4.52
CA TYR A 26 -9.72 -9.62 3.76
C TYR A 26 -10.00 -10.98 4.43
N THR A 27 -9.79 -11.07 5.75
CA THR A 27 -9.90 -12.34 6.49
C THR A 27 -11.29 -12.95 6.38
N LEU A 28 -12.35 -12.16 6.54
CA LEU A 28 -13.73 -12.62 6.52
C LEU A 28 -14.31 -12.78 5.11
N SER A 29 -13.65 -12.26 4.09
CA SER A 29 -14.07 -12.42 2.70
C SER A 29 -13.56 -13.74 2.14
N THR A 30 -14.48 -14.64 1.81
CA THR A 30 -14.13 -15.97 1.26
C THR A 30 -14.31 -16.00 -0.26
N ILE A 31 -13.57 -16.89 -0.95
CA ILE A 31 -13.76 -17.14 -2.39
C ILE A 31 -15.21 -17.49 -2.72
N GLY A 32 -15.88 -18.28 -1.86
CA GLY A 32 -17.30 -18.60 -2.04
C GLY A 32 -18.24 -17.41 -1.90
N ALA A 33 -17.91 -16.43 -1.03
CA ALA A 33 -18.69 -15.18 -0.92
C ALA A 33 -18.48 -14.29 -2.14
N ILE A 34 -17.24 -14.17 -2.62
CA ILE A 34 -16.90 -13.41 -3.82
C ILE A 34 -17.60 -14.01 -5.06
N ALA A 35 -17.55 -15.34 -5.21
CA ALA A 35 -18.21 -16.05 -6.32
C ALA A 35 -19.71 -15.80 -6.34
N ARG A 36 -20.35 -15.88 -5.16
CA ARG A 36 -21.80 -15.63 -5.02
C ARG A 36 -22.15 -14.18 -5.37
N ALA A 37 -21.36 -13.22 -4.92
CA ALA A 37 -21.56 -11.80 -5.22
C ALA A 37 -21.34 -11.46 -6.71
N ALA A 38 -20.44 -12.18 -7.37
CA ALA A 38 -20.17 -12.06 -8.80
C ALA A 38 -21.11 -12.92 -9.69
N ASP A 39 -22.08 -13.62 -9.10
CA ASP A 39 -23.01 -14.53 -9.78
C ASP A 39 -22.31 -15.63 -10.62
N ILE A 40 -21.25 -16.24 -10.04
CA ILE A 40 -20.50 -17.33 -10.66
C ILE A 40 -20.23 -18.46 -9.65
N SER A 41 -19.76 -19.61 -10.12
CA SER A 41 -19.28 -20.67 -9.22
C SER A 41 -17.89 -20.36 -8.65
N ALA A 42 -17.60 -20.87 -7.46
CA ALA A 42 -16.26 -20.77 -6.84
C ALA A 42 -15.16 -21.38 -7.75
N ALA A 43 -15.47 -22.48 -8.46
CA ALA A 43 -14.57 -23.10 -9.43
C ALA A 43 -14.25 -22.15 -10.59
N ASN A 44 -15.20 -21.29 -10.99
CA ASN A 44 -15.00 -20.34 -12.05
C ASN A 44 -14.05 -19.19 -11.65
N ILE A 45 -13.98 -18.82 -10.36
CA ILE A 45 -12.97 -17.85 -9.89
C ILE A 45 -11.56 -18.34 -10.20
N TYR A 46 -11.26 -19.62 -9.92
CA TYR A 46 -9.95 -20.21 -10.17
C TYR A 46 -9.54 -20.32 -11.64
N VAL A 47 -10.45 -20.05 -12.58
CA VAL A 47 -10.09 -19.84 -13.99
C VAL A 47 -9.39 -18.51 -14.21
N TYR A 48 -9.68 -17.50 -13.37
CA TYR A 48 -9.18 -16.12 -13.52
C TYR A 48 -8.08 -15.75 -12.53
N PHE A 49 -8.15 -16.26 -11.32
CA PHE A 49 -7.24 -15.94 -10.21
C PHE A 49 -6.81 -17.21 -9.49
N ASP A 50 -5.54 -17.34 -9.17
CA ASP A 50 -5.01 -18.53 -8.49
C ASP A 50 -5.36 -18.55 -6.99
N SER A 51 -5.59 -17.38 -6.40
CA SER A 51 -5.88 -17.24 -4.98
C SER A 51 -6.71 -15.98 -4.66
N LYS A 52 -7.23 -15.91 -3.43
CA LYS A 52 -7.83 -14.68 -2.90
C LYS A 52 -6.81 -13.54 -2.80
N LEU A 53 -5.56 -13.88 -2.54
CA LEU A 53 -4.46 -12.93 -2.51
C LEU A 53 -4.25 -12.28 -3.87
N ASP A 54 -4.31 -13.06 -4.96
CA ASP A 54 -4.18 -12.52 -6.32
C ASP A 54 -5.27 -11.50 -6.64
N ILE A 55 -6.50 -11.76 -6.20
CA ILE A 55 -7.61 -10.82 -6.36
C ILE A 55 -7.32 -9.51 -5.59
N LEU A 56 -6.84 -9.62 -4.36
CA LEU A 56 -6.50 -8.45 -3.56
C LEU A 56 -5.36 -7.65 -4.21
N LEU A 57 -4.27 -8.30 -4.60
CA LEU A 57 -3.11 -7.63 -5.20
C LEU A 57 -3.46 -6.95 -6.54
N GLU A 58 -4.34 -7.55 -7.33
CA GLU A 58 -4.84 -6.96 -8.57
C GLU A 58 -5.60 -5.63 -8.34
N LEU A 59 -6.32 -5.52 -7.22
CA LEU A 59 -7.01 -4.30 -6.81
C LEU A 59 -6.07 -3.30 -6.13
N TYR A 60 -5.16 -3.81 -5.31
CA TYR A 60 -4.30 -3.00 -4.44
C TYR A 60 -3.16 -2.33 -5.20
N GLU A 61 -2.48 -3.07 -6.09
CA GLU A 61 -1.27 -2.60 -6.77
C GLU A 61 -1.50 -1.31 -7.57
N PRO A 62 -2.50 -1.21 -8.48
CA PRO A 62 -2.73 0.02 -9.22
C PRO A 62 -3.10 1.19 -8.30
N TRP A 63 -3.89 0.95 -7.26
CA TRP A 63 -4.22 1.96 -6.27
C TRP A 63 -2.98 2.47 -5.51
N LEU A 64 -2.12 1.58 -5.04
CA LEU A 64 -0.88 1.96 -4.34
C LEU A 64 0.03 2.79 -5.23
N MET A 65 0.27 2.32 -6.46
CA MET A 65 1.16 3.01 -7.39
C MET A 65 0.62 4.40 -7.77
N GLU A 66 -0.69 4.53 -7.97
CA GLU A 66 -1.33 5.83 -8.20
C GLU A 66 -1.10 6.79 -7.01
N ARG A 67 -1.22 6.30 -5.76
CA ARG A 67 -0.98 7.10 -4.56
C ARG A 67 0.48 7.53 -4.43
N ILE A 68 1.42 6.65 -4.75
CA ILE A 68 2.85 6.98 -4.75
C ILE A 68 3.16 8.03 -5.83
N GLU A 69 2.59 7.91 -7.03
CA GLU A 69 2.78 8.91 -8.07
C GLU A 69 2.14 10.27 -7.71
N ALA A 70 0.97 10.27 -7.10
CA ALA A 70 0.34 11.49 -6.60
C ALA A 70 1.18 12.15 -5.49
N LEU A 71 1.77 11.35 -4.58
CA LEU A 71 2.73 11.83 -3.59
C LEU A 71 3.94 12.48 -4.26
N HIS A 72 4.53 11.83 -5.28
CA HIS A 72 5.67 12.35 -6.02
C HIS A 72 5.36 13.71 -6.66
N ALA A 73 4.24 13.81 -7.35
CA ALA A 73 3.80 15.07 -7.97
C ALA A 73 3.61 16.18 -6.92
N ARG A 74 3.01 15.85 -5.76
CA ARG A 74 2.79 16.78 -4.65
C ARG A 74 4.10 17.29 -4.05
N VAL A 75 5.06 16.41 -3.80
CA VAL A 75 6.38 16.74 -3.27
C VAL A 75 7.16 17.64 -4.23
N ARG A 76 7.15 17.34 -5.54
CA ARG A 76 7.81 18.15 -6.57
C ARG A 76 7.23 19.57 -6.69
N GLY A 77 5.95 19.74 -6.35
CA GLY A 77 5.30 21.05 -6.32
C GLY A 77 5.73 21.95 -5.15
N LEU A 78 6.44 21.42 -4.17
CA LEU A 78 6.92 22.16 -3.01
C LEU A 78 8.36 22.64 -3.24
N SER A 79 8.69 23.86 -2.81
CA SER A 79 10.04 24.42 -2.94
C SER A 79 10.94 24.12 -1.75
N ASP A 80 10.35 23.91 -0.57
CA ASP A 80 11.06 23.74 0.69
C ASP A 80 11.24 22.25 1.05
N HIS A 81 12.46 21.84 1.38
CA HIS A 81 12.79 20.46 1.75
C HIS A 81 12.07 20.00 3.03
N ASP A 82 11.86 20.87 4.00
CA ASP A 82 11.10 20.54 5.22
C ASP A 82 9.66 20.17 4.87
N ALA A 83 9.00 21.03 4.07
CA ALA A 83 7.65 20.76 3.61
C ALA A 83 7.55 19.47 2.79
N ARG A 84 8.55 19.18 1.94
CA ARG A 84 8.63 17.94 1.16
C ARG A 84 8.71 16.70 2.04
N VAL A 85 9.65 16.69 3.01
CA VAL A 85 9.85 15.55 3.92
C VAL A 85 8.60 15.31 4.76
N ARG A 86 8.01 16.37 5.34
CA ARG A 86 6.79 16.24 6.16
C ARG A 86 5.60 15.76 5.33
N THR A 87 5.47 16.23 4.10
CA THR A 87 4.43 15.76 3.17
C THR A 87 4.60 14.27 2.86
N LEU A 88 5.83 13.83 2.58
CA LEU A 88 6.14 12.42 2.33
C LEU A 88 5.76 11.55 3.52
N LEU A 89 6.23 11.89 4.73
CA LEU A 89 5.97 11.13 5.94
C LEU A 89 4.47 11.10 6.29
N THR A 90 3.78 12.24 6.19
CA THR A 90 2.34 12.32 6.47
C THR A 90 1.55 11.47 5.48
N THR A 91 1.89 11.53 4.20
CA THR A 91 1.18 10.73 3.19
C THR A 91 1.39 9.23 3.40
N LEU A 92 2.63 8.79 3.65
CA LEU A 92 2.91 7.37 3.87
C LEU A 92 2.27 6.84 5.16
N TRP A 93 2.35 7.59 6.25
CA TRP A 93 2.03 7.08 7.59
C TRP A 93 0.64 7.43 8.10
N HIS A 94 -0.03 8.39 7.45
CA HIS A 94 -1.37 8.82 7.81
C HIS A 94 -2.34 8.62 6.63
N ASP A 95 -2.10 9.28 5.47
CA ASP A 95 -3.08 9.33 4.40
C ASP A 95 -3.30 7.96 3.76
N LEU A 96 -2.24 7.15 3.56
CA LEU A 96 -2.36 5.79 3.02
C LEU A 96 -3.07 4.83 4.00
N PRO A 97 -2.68 4.75 5.29
CA PRO A 97 -3.40 3.94 6.28
C PRO A 97 -4.86 4.35 6.48
N ALA A 98 -5.15 5.65 6.42
CA ALA A 98 -6.48 6.21 6.62
C ALA A 98 -7.41 6.14 5.41
N ALA A 99 -6.95 5.56 4.29
CA ALA A 99 -7.75 5.51 3.08
C ALA A 99 -9.07 4.75 3.29
N GLU A 100 -10.19 5.37 2.92
CA GLU A 100 -11.55 4.85 3.15
C GLU A 100 -11.85 3.49 2.51
N ASN A 101 -11.06 3.09 1.49
CA ASN A 101 -11.21 1.79 0.83
C ASN A 101 -10.69 0.61 1.67
N GLY A 102 -10.02 0.87 2.80
CA GLY A 102 -9.47 -0.15 3.68
C GLY A 102 -8.36 -1.01 3.08
N PHE A 103 -7.80 -0.63 1.95
CA PHE A 103 -6.81 -1.44 1.23
C PHE A 103 -5.55 -1.71 2.05
N ALA A 104 -5.03 -0.72 2.76
CA ALA A 104 -3.86 -0.89 3.60
C ALA A 104 -4.10 -1.95 4.70
N ALA A 105 -5.24 -1.88 5.41
CA ALA A 105 -5.60 -2.86 6.42
C ALA A 105 -5.84 -4.26 5.83
N ASN A 106 -6.45 -4.34 4.65
CA ASN A 106 -6.66 -5.62 3.94
C ASN A 106 -5.34 -6.26 3.52
N LEU A 107 -4.37 -5.48 3.04
CA LEU A 107 -3.04 -5.99 2.71
C LEU A 107 -2.35 -6.56 3.94
N VAL A 108 -2.36 -5.85 5.06
CA VAL A 108 -1.76 -6.34 6.31
C VAL A 108 -2.40 -7.66 6.77
N GLN A 109 -3.74 -7.79 6.70
CA GLN A 109 -4.42 -9.05 6.99
C GLN A 109 -4.00 -10.18 6.02
N ALA A 110 -3.81 -9.85 4.76
CA ALA A 110 -3.35 -10.81 3.75
C ALA A 110 -1.91 -11.25 4.04
N LEU A 111 -1.00 -10.31 4.32
CA LEU A 111 0.41 -10.59 4.66
C LEU A 111 0.55 -11.49 5.88
N ALA A 112 -0.31 -11.32 6.90
CA ALA A 112 -0.31 -12.17 8.10
C ALA A 112 -0.67 -13.64 7.82
N THR A 113 -1.29 -13.94 6.67
CA THR A 113 -1.76 -15.28 6.30
C THR A 113 -1.10 -15.82 5.03
N ALA A 114 -0.39 -14.98 4.28
CA ALA A 114 0.30 -15.37 3.05
C ALA A 114 1.58 -16.18 3.34
N PRO A 115 2.03 -17.01 2.39
CA PRO A 115 3.36 -17.57 2.43
C PRO A 115 4.42 -16.48 2.51
N HIS A 116 5.45 -16.65 3.36
CA HIS A 116 6.50 -15.65 3.60
C HIS A 116 7.36 -15.33 2.35
N ASP A 117 7.31 -16.18 1.34
CA ASP A 117 8.07 -16.08 0.10
C ASP A 117 7.21 -15.83 -1.15
N ASP A 118 5.99 -15.33 -0.97
CA ASP A 118 5.12 -15.00 -2.10
C ASP A 118 5.80 -14.01 -3.05
N ALA A 119 5.98 -14.44 -4.30
CA ALA A 119 6.75 -13.70 -5.29
C ALA A 119 6.05 -12.38 -5.70
N ARG A 120 4.72 -12.35 -5.72
CA ARG A 120 3.95 -11.15 -6.11
C ARG A 120 4.00 -10.07 -5.03
N ILE A 121 3.90 -10.48 -3.76
CA ILE A 121 4.07 -9.55 -2.63
C ILE A 121 5.47 -8.94 -2.69
N ARG A 122 6.49 -9.77 -2.87
CA ARG A 122 7.89 -9.32 -2.95
C ARG A 122 8.11 -8.34 -4.10
N GLU A 123 7.58 -8.64 -5.28
CA GLU A 123 7.68 -7.78 -6.46
C GLU A 123 7.00 -6.43 -6.22
N LEU A 124 5.79 -6.42 -5.65
CA LEU A 124 5.07 -5.21 -5.31
C LEU A 124 5.84 -4.37 -4.29
N SER A 125 6.37 -5.00 -3.22
CA SER A 125 7.17 -4.31 -2.21
C SER A 125 8.42 -3.68 -2.82
N HIS A 126 9.18 -4.42 -3.64
CA HIS A 126 10.37 -3.90 -4.30
C HIS A 126 10.06 -2.69 -5.21
N ARG A 127 8.95 -2.75 -5.95
CA ARG A 127 8.54 -1.63 -6.82
C ARG A 127 8.14 -0.40 -6.02
N ALA A 128 7.38 -0.58 -4.95
CA ALA A 128 6.98 0.51 -4.08
C ALA A 128 8.21 1.14 -3.38
N GLU A 129 9.09 0.31 -2.81
CA GLU A 129 10.33 0.74 -2.16
C GLU A 129 11.26 1.50 -3.13
N ALA A 130 11.45 0.97 -4.35
CA ALA A 130 12.27 1.63 -5.37
C ALA A 130 11.69 3.01 -5.72
N ARG A 131 10.37 3.11 -5.86
CA ARG A 131 9.72 4.38 -6.16
C ARG A 131 9.80 5.37 -5.01
N ILE A 132 9.65 4.92 -3.77
CA ILE A 132 9.85 5.75 -2.56
C ILE A 132 11.31 6.22 -2.49
N ALA A 133 12.30 5.38 -2.83
CA ALA A 133 13.71 5.76 -2.84
C ALA A 133 13.98 6.91 -3.85
N GLU A 134 13.43 6.84 -5.06
CA GLU A 134 13.53 7.92 -6.06
C GLU A 134 12.92 9.23 -5.53
N ILE A 135 11.75 9.17 -4.89
CA ILE A 135 11.10 10.34 -4.28
C ILE A 135 11.97 10.92 -3.16
N LEU A 136 12.60 10.07 -2.34
CA LEU A 136 13.51 10.50 -1.27
C LEU A 136 14.72 11.25 -1.81
N GLU A 137 15.34 10.77 -2.89
CA GLU A 137 16.48 11.45 -3.54
C GLU A 137 16.12 12.87 -4.00
N GLU A 138 14.92 13.05 -4.54
CA GLU A 138 14.42 14.37 -4.95
C GLU A 138 13.95 15.24 -3.77
N THR A 139 13.56 14.62 -2.67
CA THR A 139 12.99 15.29 -1.48
C THR A 139 14.06 15.85 -0.58
N LEU A 140 15.15 15.08 -0.37
CA LEU A 140 16.22 15.44 0.56
C LEU A 140 17.14 16.53 0.01
N PRO A 141 17.67 17.43 0.87
CA PRO A 141 18.71 18.34 0.47
C PRO A 141 19.97 17.57 0.07
N GLU A 142 20.80 18.16 -0.79
CA GLU A 142 21.95 17.49 -1.43
C GLU A 142 22.88 16.80 -0.42
N GLU A 143 23.17 17.46 0.68
CA GLU A 143 24.04 16.96 1.76
C GLU A 143 23.47 15.76 2.51
N ARG A 144 22.16 15.49 2.35
CA ARG A 144 21.44 14.38 3.01
C ARG A 144 21.04 13.25 2.05
N ARG A 145 21.22 13.39 0.75
CA ARG A 145 20.82 12.34 -0.23
C ARG A 145 21.52 11.01 -0.01
N HIS A 146 22.69 11.01 0.62
CA HIS A 146 23.41 9.77 0.93
C HIS A 146 22.63 8.79 1.81
N ILE A 147 21.65 9.25 2.62
CA ILE A 147 20.81 8.37 3.43
C ILE A 147 19.74 7.63 2.63
N ALA A 148 19.46 8.07 1.40
CA ALA A 148 18.50 7.40 0.50
C ALA A 148 19.18 6.33 -0.40
N GLY A 149 20.49 6.42 -0.61
CA GLY A 149 21.20 5.77 -1.72
C GLY A 149 21.20 4.23 -1.75
N ASP A 150 21.06 3.53 -0.61
CA ASP A 150 21.02 2.06 -0.55
C ASP A 150 19.60 1.49 -0.42
N GLY A 151 18.57 2.36 -0.47
CA GLY A 151 17.18 1.99 -0.32
C GLY A 151 16.76 1.58 1.11
N ALA A 152 17.68 1.58 2.08
CA ALA A 152 17.38 1.18 3.46
C ALA A 152 16.34 2.10 4.10
N LEU A 153 16.45 3.41 3.86
CA LEU A 153 15.47 4.39 4.35
C LEU A 153 14.08 4.16 3.71
N ALA A 154 14.03 3.89 2.40
CA ALA A 154 12.76 3.61 1.73
C ALA A 154 12.08 2.36 2.30
N ARG A 155 12.85 1.27 2.52
CA ARG A 155 12.35 0.04 3.18
C ARG A 155 11.84 0.32 4.59
N LEU A 156 12.57 1.12 5.37
CA LEU A 156 12.15 1.50 6.72
C LEU A 156 10.83 2.29 6.71
N LEU A 157 10.69 3.25 5.80
CA LEU A 157 9.47 4.04 5.65
C LEU A 157 8.28 3.17 5.22
N ALA A 158 8.49 2.25 4.28
CA ALA A 158 7.46 1.30 3.85
C ALA A 158 7.03 0.37 5.00
N ALA A 159 7.96 -0.22 5.73
CA ALA A 159 7.66 -1.06 6.89
C ALA A 159 6.92 -0.30 8.00
N ALA A 160 7.26 0.97 8.22
CA ALA A 160 6.54 1.82 9.15
C ALA A 160 5.10 2.10 8.68
N THR A 161 4.87 2.24 7.36
CA THR A 161 3.52 2.40 6.77
C THR A 161 2.64 1.19 7.08
N ASP A 162 3.18 -0.03 6.95
CA ASP A 162 2.47 -1.26 7.30
C ASP A 162 2.12 -1.28 8.80
N GLY A 163 3.06 -0.91 9.65
CA GLY A 163 2.84 -0.80 11.10
C GLY A 163 1.74 0.22 11.47
N PHE A 164 1.71 1.37 10.83
CA PHE A 164 0.65 2.36 11.03
C PHE A 164 -0.70 1.89 10.49
N SER A 165 -0.72 1.13 9.38
CA SER A 165 -1.93 0.54 8.81
C SER A 165 -2.61 -0.46 9.76
N VAL A 166 -1.82 -1.27 10.48
CA VAL A 166 -2.36 -2.17 11.54
C VAL A 166 -3.03 -1.35 12.64
N ASN A 167 -2.34 -0.34 13.13
CA ASN A 167 -2.80 0.44 14.27
C ASN A 167 -3.97 1.37 13.95
N HIS A 168 -4.12 1.77 12.66
CA HIS A 168 -5.24 2.62 12.24
C HIS A 168 -6.60 1.92 12.38
N ALA A 169 -6.64 0.59 12.23
CA ALA A 169 -7.86 -0.20 12.38
C ALA A 169 -8.37 -0.27 13.83
N ASP A 170 -7.50 -0.13 14.83
CA ASP A 170 -7.84 -0.38 16.25
C ASP A 170 -8.13 0.89 17.09
N ASP A 171 -7.60 2.04 16.74
CA ASP A 171 -7.84 3.37 17.38
C ASP A 171 -6.91 4.44 16.74
N GLY A 172 -6.70 4.33 15.51
CA GLY A 172 -5.53 4.61 14.71
C GLY A 172 -5.03 6.04 14.64
N ALA A 173 -5.80 7.02 14.99
CA ALA A 173 -5.33 8.41 15.02
C ALA A 173 -4.39 8.70 16.21
N ALA A 174 -4.38 7.87 17.25
CA ALA A 174 -3.71 8.18 18.51
C ALA A 174 -2.19 7.89 18.50
N ARG A 175 -1.68 7.07 17.56
CA ARG A 175 -0.25 6.66 17.58
C ARG A 175 0.63 7.41 16.60
N LEU A 176 0.11 7.88 15.46
CA LEU A 176 0.82 8.81 14.61
C LEU A 176 0.48 10.23 15.04
N THR A 177 1.32 10.83 15.82
CA THR A 177 1.20 12.24 16.21
C THR A 177 2.01 13.11 15.24
N ARG A 178 1.63 14.39 15.14
CA ARG A 178 2.45 15.38 14.44
C ARG A 178 3.91 15.37 14.98
N ALA A 179 4.07 15.17 16.29
CA ALA A 179 5.39 15.06 16.91
C ALA A 179 6.23 13.90 16.35
N THR A 180 5.63 12.74 15.99
CA THR A 180 6.34 11.63 15.37
C THR A 180 6.88 12.01 13.99
N VAL A 181 6.04 12.66 13.17
CA VAL A 181 6.45 13.18 11.86
C VAL A 181 7.56 14.23 12.03
N ASP A 182 7.40 15.15 13.00
CA ASP A 182 8.36 16.21 13.27
C ASP A 182 9.74 15.64 13.64
N VAL A 183 9.80 14.69 14.56
CA VAL A 183 11.05 14.05 14.99
C VAL A 183 11.76 13.35 13.82
N VAL A 184 11.02 12.56 13.04
CA VAL A 184 11.63 11.83 11.92
C VAL A 184 12.06 12.78 10.80
N ALA A 185 11.26 13.82 10.52
CA ALA A 185 11.63 14.85 9.55
C ALA A 185 12.93 15.58 9.95
N ASP A 186 13.06 15.95 11.23
CA ASP A 186 14.27 16.63 11.74
C ASP A 186 15.50 15.71 11.65
N LEU A 187 15.37 14.42 11.97
CA LEU A 187 16.43 13.43 11.78
C LEU A 187 16.85 13.30 10.31
N MET A 188 15.88 13.22 9.38
CA MET A 188 16.15 13.11 7.95
C MET A 188 16.85 14.38 7.41
N LEU A 189 16.49 15.54 7.92
CA LEU A 189 17.07 16.84 7.55
C LEU A 189 18.38 17.16 8.30
N GLY A 190 18.80 16.34 9.26
CA GLY A 190 20.02 16.56 10.05
C GLY A 190 19.91 17.71 11.03
N ARG A 191 18.71 18.02 11.50
CA ARG A 191 18.49 19.05 12.51
C ARG A 191 18.70 18.46 13.92
N PRO A 192 19.34 19.20 14.84
CA PRO A 192 19.36 18.78 16.25
C PRO A 192 17.94 18.84 16.81
N GLY A 193 17.52 17.75 17.47
CA GLY A 193 16.26 17.69 18.20
C GLY A 193 16.22 18.62 19.41
#